data_fb441e467450a32915a2a3416979ca6a
#
_entry.id   fb441e467450a32915a2a3416979ca6a
#
_cell.length_a   1.000
_cell.length_b   1.000
_cell.length_c   1.000
_cell.angle_alpha   90.00
_cell.angle_beta   90.00
_cell.angle_gamma   90.00
#
_symmetry.space_group_name_H-M   'P 1'
#
loop_
_entity.id
_entity.type
_entity.pdbx_description
1 polymer ?
#
loop_
_entity_poly.entity_id
_entity_poly.type
_entity_poly.pdbx_seq_one_letter_code
_entity_poly.pdbx_strand_id
1 'polypeptide(L)'
;MKLQKLTEKRWFWPLVCAVSVVFGWWYLSIVTCAPLGGDDELINLQNYYYITHTSFGQSVLDYIGDLWTQFSLQQGRFRPFSSPPVRGLTSWFLGDLVGYRLYILTWTYADILLTGWLVGKASHNKKLGIACICLLPMMFSVWQDSTGNSLYSYGALVQSTLLPALVAGLAVLRLQDTGHKRWAVLAGYCAFQCCATFEIGFTYIVPIFGLAWLYTDKARDALRLSIPVLVGECVTLAFNLGARLVNTLQEMGVLAGDAQPIGGVSPNFDIPAVLKTWAMQMSAGFPLNALFAGKVRPGTIYPVDILCGVMVAGAAVAALAALRELPNRKQNLLLFLTGLAMLSAPSLLIGLSPKYQQAGQIDWRHGYIPQTVESYGVGLMALALLVLLLRWARSKTWWPKSRAVLYCLLTVGMAGTVVWQRAATRSAYAEGGRAYTVFGETVAAGAADAAGTEMPVVTDYMIWGGNEVAENAFFLRYGEQDADAHALQVWRTEDHADETAYRLG
;
A
#
# COMPACT_ATOMS: atom_id res chain seq x y z
N MET A 1 16.33 -7.07 36.39
CA MET A 1 17.36 -8.10 36.31
C MET A 1 16.95 -9.35 35.48
N LYS A 2 15.74 -9.94 35.63
CA LYS A 2 15.33 -11.15 34.87
C LYS A 2 15.21 -10.88 33.35
N LEU A 3 14.58 -9.78 32.93
CA LEU A 3 14.40 -9.44 31.50
C LEU A 3 15.76 -9.19 30.78
N GLN A 4 16.71 -8.54 31.45
CA GLN A 4 18.05 -8.30 30.92
C GLN A 4 18.82 -9.58 30.63
N LYS A 5 18.69 -10.61 31.50
CA LYS A 5 19.29 -11.91 31.26
C LYS A 5 18.63 -12.66 30.10
N LEU A 6 17.32 -12.44 29.86
CA LEU A 6 16.60 -13.02 28.72
C LEU A 6 17.04 -12.45 27.39
N THR A 7 17.27 -11.14 27.32
CA THR A 7 17.70 -10.46 26.08
C THR A 7 19.12 -10.83 25.62
N GLU A 8 19.91 -11.46 26.47
CA GLU A 8 21.25 -11.98 26.15
C GLU A 8 21.20 -13.37 25.53
N LYS A 9 20.11 -14.09 25.69
CA LYS A 9 19.96 -15.41 25.11
C LYS A 9 19.83 -15.35 23.59
N ARG A 10 20.52 -16.24 22.88
CA ARG A 10 20.55 -16.29 21.41
C ARG A 10 19.17 -16.44 20.77
N TRP A 11 18.23 -17.12 21.44
CA TRP A 11 16.87 -17.36 20.94
C TRP A 11 15.92 -16.17 21.11
N PHE A 12 16.22 -15.19 21.97
CA PHE A 12 15.30 -14.08 22.29
C PHE A 12 14.90 -13.27 21.06
N TRP A 13 15.87 -12.77 20.28
CA TRP A 13 15.60 -11.92 19.13
C TRP A 13 14.91 -12.65 17.98
N PRO A 14 15.31 -13.89 17.61
CA PRO A 14 14.55 -14.70 16.67
C PRO A 14 13.10 -14.96 17.12
N LEU A 15 12.89 -15.28 18.40
CA LEU A 15 11.54 -15.51 18.93
C LEU A 15 10.67 -14.25 18.86
N VAL A 16 11.18 -13.10 19.30
CA VAL A 16 10.44 -11.82 19.23
C VAL A 16 10.09 -11.48 17.79
N CYS A 17 11.02 -11.67 16.86
CA CYS A 17 10.78 -11.47 15.44
C CYS A 17 9.70 -12.45 14.91
N ALA A 18 9.80 -13.75 15.23
CA ALA A 18 8.84 -14.76 14.80
C ALA A 18 7.43 -14.49 15.35
N VAL A 19 7.31 -14.15 16.63
CA VAL A 19 6.03 -13.76 17.25
C VAL A 19 5.45 -12.54 16.52
N SER A 20 6.27 -11.52 16.26
CA SER A 20 5.81 -10.34 15.53
C SER A 20 5.36 -10.66 14.11
N VAL A 21 6.11 -11.50 13.38
CA VAL A 21 5.73 -11.90 12.02
C VAL A 21 4.41 -12.68 12.03
N VAL A 22 4.28 -13.70 12.89
CA VAL A 22 3.07 -14.53 12.94
C VAL A 22 1.84 -13.72 13.35
N PHE A 23 1.92 -12.98 14.45
CA PHE A 23 0.77 -12.24 14.97
C PHE A 23 0.53 -10.94 14.20
N GLY A 24 1.56 -10.32 13.65
CA GLY A 24 1.42 -9.18 12.77
C GLY A 24 0.78 -9.58 11.44
N TRP A 25 1.17 -10.73 10.86
CA TRP A 25 0.47 -11.31 9.70
C TRP A 25 -1.00 -11.56 10.03
N TRP A 26 -1.27 -12.19 11.17
CA TRP A 26 -2.64 -12.42 11.61
C TRP A 26 -3.41 -11.11 11.85
N TYR A 27 -2.75 -10.07 12.37
CA TYR A 27 -3.35 -8.74 12.46
C TYR A 27 -3.76 -8.21 11.10
N LEU A 28 -2.84 -8.17 10.15
CA LEU A 28 -3.11 -7.64 8.81
C LEU A 28 -4.05 -8.54 8.00
N SER A 29 -4.15 -9.84 8.30
CA SER A 29 -5.05 -10.75 7.60
C SER A 29 -6.54 -10.41 7.75
N ILE A 30 -6.91 -9.46 8.61
CA ILE A 30 -8.29 -8.93 8.69
C ILE A 30 -8.76 -8.39 7.33
N VAL A 31 -7.85 -7.97 6.45
CA VAL A 31 -8.19 -7.53 5.09
C VAL A 31 -8.77 -8.64 4.21
N THR A 32 -8.65 -9.92 4.61
CA THR A 32 -9.32 -11.03 3.92
C THR A 32 -10.83 -10.97 4.03
N CYS A 33 -11.35 -10.22 5.02
CA CYS A 33 -12.78 -9.96 5.17
C CYS A 33 -13.27 -8.83 4.24
N ALA A 34 -12.35 -8.09 3.58
CA ALA A 34 -12.74 -7.02 2.67
C ALA A 34 -13.50 -7.58 1.47
N PRO A 35 -14.63 -6.94 1.10
CA PRO A 35 -15.33 -7.30 -0.12
C PRO A 35 -14.45 -7.00 -1.35
N LEU A 36 -14.83 -7.54 -2.49
CA LEU A 36 -14.29 -7.08 -3.76
C LEU A 36 -14.68 -5.62 -3.93
N GLY A 37 -13.72 -4.75 -4.18
CA GLY A 37 -13.98 -3.32 -4.22
C GLY A 37 -12.95 -2.56 -5.05
N GLY A 38 -13.40 -1.47 -5.67
CA GLY A 38 -12.55 -0.58 -6.47
C GLY A 38 -12.41 -0.99 -7.94
N ASP A 39 -12.38 0.01 -8.82
CA ASP A 39 -12.28 -0.17 -10.27
C ASP A 39 -11.12 -1.09 -10.67
N ASP A 40 -9.96 -0.94 -10.02
CA ASP A 40 -8.78 -1.75 -10.33
C ASP A 40 -8.93 -3.23 -10.00
N GLU A 41 -9.72 -3.61 -8.98
CA GLU A 41 -9.96 -5.02 -8.66
C GLU A 41 -10.88 -5.67 -9.69
N LEU A 42 -11.83 -4.94 -10.21
CA LEU A 42 -12.75 -5.42 -11.22
C LEU A 42 -12.08 -5.57 -12.57
N ILE A 43 -11.22 -4.61 -12.95
CA ILE A 43 -10.33 -4.78 -14.12
C ILE A 43 -9.45 -6.03 -13.96
N ASN A 44 -8.93 -6.29 -12.77
CA ASN A 44 -8.16 -7.50 -12.49
C ASN A 44 -9.02 -8.76 -12.56
N LEU A 45 -10.31 -8.69 -12.28
CA LEU A 45 -11.23 -9.81 -12.43
C LEU A 45 -11.47 -10.17 -13.90
N GLN A 46 -11.56 -9.20 -14.81
CA GLN A 46 -11.58 -9.46 -16.25
C GLN A 46 -10.26 -10.13 -16.70
N ASN A 47 -9.13 -9.66 -16.20
CA ASN A 47 -7.84 -10.29 -16.48
C ASN A 47 -7.80 -11.75 -15.97
N TYR A 48 -8.37 -12.02 -14.80
CA TYR A 48 -8.51 -13.39 -14.27
C TYR A 48 -9.33 -14.27 -15.20
N TYR A 49 -10.50 -13.80 -15.62
CA TYR A 49 -11.34 -14.54 -16.56
C TYR A 49 -10.60 -14.85 -17.86
N TYR A 50 -9.96 -13.83 -18.44
CA TYR A 50 -9.17 -14.01 -19.67
C TYR A 50 -8.04 -15.04 -19.49
N ILE A 51 -7.24 -14.92 -18.44
CA ILE A 51 -6.11 -15.83 -18.13
C ILE A 51 -6.58 -17.27 -17.93
N THR A 52 -7.76 -17.46 -17.33
CA THR A 52 -8.29 -18.82 -17.04
C THR A 52 -8.97 -19.47 -18.25
N HIS A 53 -9.37 -18.69 -19.27
CA HIS A 53 -10.02 -19.19 -20.49
C HIS A 53 -9.11 -19.20 -21.72
N THR A 54 -7.87 -18.74 -21.60
CA THR A 54 -6.85 -18.81 -22.65
C THR A 54 -5.70 -19.71 -22.24
N SER A 55 -4.89 -20.16 -23.22
CA SER A 55 -3.67 -20.90 -22.88
C SER A 55 -2.67 -19.97 -22.20
N PHE A 56 -1.90 -20.50 -21.26
CA PHE A 56 -0.85 -19.73 -20.57
C PHE A 56 0.13 -19.08 -21.56
N GLY A 57 0.52 -19.83 -22.61
CA GLY A 57 1.43 -19.29 -23.63
C GLY A 57 0.82 -18.12 -24.40
N GLN A 58 -0.46 -18.19 -24.77
CA GLN A 58 -1.16 -17.12 -25.45
C GLN A 58 -1.31 -15.90 -24.53
N SER A 59 -1.73 -16.11 -23.29
CA SER A 59 -1.83 -15.04 -22.29
C SER A 59 -0.51 -14.28 -22.09
N VAL A 60 0.63 -14.99 -22.10
CA VAL A 60 1.96 -14.38 -22.01
C VAL A 60 2.30 -13.59 -23.27
N LEU A 61 1.98 -14.08 -24.44
CA LEU A 61 2.25 -13.40 -25.71
C LEU A 61 1.40 -12.15 -25.89
N ASP A 62 0.11 -12.24 -25.63
CA ASP A 62 -0.82 -11.10 -25.70
C ASP A 62 -0.40 -10.02 -24.72
N TYR A 63 0.01 -10.46 -23.55
CA TYR A 63 0.51 -9.65 -22.50
C TYR A 63 1.83 -8.91 -22.86
N ILE A 64 2.79 -9.58 -23.53
CA ILE A 64 4.00 -8.94 -24.07
C ILE A 64 3.62 -7.94 -25.16
N GLY A 65 2.64 -8.27 -26.00
CA GLY A 65 2.08 -7.38 -27.00
C GLY A 65 1.45 -6.13 -26.37
N ASP A 66 0.62 -6.30 -25.36
CA ASP A 66 -0.02 -5.22 -24.61
C ASP A 66 0.96 -4.36 -23.83
N LEU A 67 2.03 -4.94 -23.30
CA LEU A 67 3.12 -4.19 -22.68
C LEU A 67 3.66 -3.09 -23.56
N TRP A 68 3.85 -3.41 -24.83
CA TRP A 68 4.43 -2.45 -25.78
C TRP A 68 3.41 -1.41 -26.26
N THR A 69 2.17 -1.81 -26.48
CA THR A 69 1.16 -0.95 -27.11
C THR A 69 0.35 -0.12 -26.10
N GLN A 70 -0.10 -0.70 -25.00
CA GLN A 70 -1.02 -0.02 -24.09
C GLN A 70 -0.35 0.79 -23.00
N PHE A 71 0.81 0.36 -22.48
CA PHE A 71 1.39 0.98 -21.29
C PHE A 71 2.65 1.80 -21.54
N SER A 72 3.33 1.61 -22.66
CA SER A 72 4.59 2.32 -22.91
C SER A 72 4.43 3.61 -23.69
N LEU A 73 3.47 3.71 -24.60
CA LEU A 73 3.37 4.85 -25.51
C LEU A 73 1.99 5.49 -25.59
N GLN A 74 0.90 4.71 -25.50
CA GLN A 74 -0.45 5.22 -25.83
C GLN A 74 -1.03 6.19 -24.79
N GLN A 75 -0.64 6.09 -23.50
CA GLN A 75 -1.16 7.01 -22.47
C GLN A 75 -0.20 8.14 -22.09
N GLY A 76 0.86 8.36 -22.85
CA GLY A 76 1.89 9.33 -22.53
C GLY A 76 2.63 9.01 -21.23
N ARG A 77 2.64 7.74 -20.81
CA ARG A 77 3.27 7.24 -19.56
C ARG A 77 4.08 5.99 -19.86
N PHE A 78 5.30 5.94 -19.37
CA PHE A 78 6.16 4.78 -19.48
C PHE A 78 6.10 3.95 -18.20
N ARG A 79 5.26 2.91 -18.20
CA ARG A 79 5.05 2.02 -17.04
C ARG A 79 5.05 0.54 -17.42
N PRO A 80 6.10 0.01 -18.03
CA PRO A 80 6.14 -1.37 -18.52
C PRO A 80 6.00 -2.43 -17.42
N PHE A 81 6.21 -2.08 -16.16
CA PHE A 81 6.10 -3.01 -15.04
C PHE A 81 4.84 -2.80 -14.17
N SER A 82 3.95 -1.85 -14.52
CA SER A 82 2.78 -1.55 -13.67
C SER A 82 1.65 -2.55 -13.85
N SER A 83 1.48 -3.12 -15.01
CA SER A 83 0.31 -3.93 -15.28
C SER A 83 0.62 -5.41 -15.21
N PRO A 84 1.58 -5.92 -15.91
CA PRO A 84 1.42 -7.29 -16.25
C PRO A 84 2.02 -8.29 -15.31
N PRO A 85 3.29 -8.26 -14.87
CA PRO A 85 3.79 -9.35 -14.04
C PRO A 85 3.09 -9.42 -12.70
N VAL A 86 2.79 -8.27 -12.10
CA VAL A 86 2.24 -8.23 -10.75
C VAL A 86 0.72 -8.34 -10.78
N ARG A 87 0.05 -7.60 -11.63
CA ARG A 87 -1.40 -7.69 -11.78
C ARG A 87 -1.81 -9.03 -12.39
N GLY A 88 -1.12 -9.51 -13.43
CA GLY A 88 -1.39 -10.82 -14.03
C GLY A 88 -1.23 -11.96 -13.04
N LEU A 89 -0.11 -12.01 -12.31
CA LEU A 89 0.09 -13.01 -11.26
C LEU A 89 -0.95 -12.87 -10.15
N THR A 90 -1.25 -11.63 -9.73
CA THR A 90 -2.24 -11.38 -8.68
C THR A 90 -3.64 -11.77 -9.14
N SER A 91 -3.98 -11.53 -10.41
CA SER A 91 -5.27 -11.89 -10.98
C SER A 91 -5.53 -13.40 -10.92
N TRP A 92 -4.50 -14.24 -11.00
CA TRP A 92 -4.66 -15.69 -10.84
C TRP A 92 -5.26 -16.12 -9.51
N PHE A 93 -5.08 -15.33 -8.48
CA PHE A 93 -5.64 -15.59 -7.16
C PHE A 93 -7.08 -15.06 -6.99
N LEU A 94 -7.61 -14.28 -7.93
CA LEU A 94 -8.94 -13.67 -7.81
C LEU A 94 -10.11 -14.67 -7.84
N GLY A 95 -9.89 -15.90 -8.28
CA GLY A 95 -10.85 -16.99 -8.09
C GLY A 95 -11.12 -17.31 -6.62
N ASP A 96 -10.12 -17.09 -5.74
CA ASP A 96 -10.23 -17.13 -4.29
C ASP A 96 -9.83 -15.76 -3.71
N LEU A 97 -10.83 -14.98 -3.29
CA LEU A 97 -10.60 -13.64 -2.76
C LEU A 97 -9.72 -13.65 -1.50
N VAL A 98 -9.83 -14.69 -0.67
CA VAL A 98 -8.96 -14.86 0.51
C VAL A 98 -7.53 -15.11 0.07
N GLY A 99 -7.31 -16.02 -0.86
CA GLY A 99 -6.00 -16.29 -1.45
C GLY A 99 -5.37 -15.06 -2.09
N TYR A 100 -6.15 -14.29 -2.85
CA TYR A 100 -5.75 -13.02 -3.44
C TYR A 100 -5.25 -12.01 -2.37
N ARG A 101 -6.02 -11.81 -1.29
CA ARG A 101 -5.64 -10.91 -0.20
C ARG A 101 -4.36 -11.39 0.53
N LEU A 102 -4.26 -12.68 0.79
CA LEU A 102 -3.07 -13.27 1.41
C LEU A 102 -1.83 -13.15 0.52
N TYR A 103 -2.00 -13.27 -0.80
CA TYR A 103 -0.91 -13.05 -1.75
C TYR A 103 -0.38 -11.60 -1.68
N ILE A 104 -1.26 -10.60 -1.68
CA ILE A 104 -0.85 -9.19 -1.52
C ILE A 104 -0.15 -8.95 -0.18
N LEU A 105 -0.65 -9.57 0.89
CA LEU A 105 -0.01 -9.49 2.20
C LEU A 105 1.40 -10.10 2.22
N THR A 106 1.67 -11.09 1.37
CA THR A 106 3.03 -11.67 1.24
C THR A 106 4.03 -10.60 0.77
N TRP A 107 3.65 -9.79 -0.22
CA TRP A 107 4.46 -8.65 -0.67
C TRP A 107 4.66 -7.61 0.43
N THR A 108 3.58 -7.26 1.13
CA THR A 108 3.64 -6.31 2.26
C THR A 108 4.62 -6.79 3.34
N TYR A 109 4.60 -8.11 3.65
CA TYR A 109 5.53 -8.66 4.63
C TYR A 109 6.97 -8.74 4.14
N ALA A 110 7.19 -8.99 2.86
CA ALA A 110 8.52 -8.89 2.26
C ALA A 110 9.08 -7.46 2.43
N ASP A 111 8.26 -6.45 2.17
CA ASP A 111 8.63 -5.04 2.37
C ASP A 111 8.89 -4.69 3.83
N ILE A 112 8.08 -5.18 4.78
CA ILE A 112 8.31 -5.00 6.22
C ILE A 112 9.67 -5.58 6.64
N LEU A 113 9.97 -6.82 6.23
CA LEU A 113 11.22 -7.50 6.57
C LEU A 113 12.43 -6.79 5.97
N LEU A 114 12.33 -6.38 4.70
CA LEU A 114 13.40 -5.64 4.01
C LEU A 114 13.60 -4.25 4.62
N THR A 115 12.54 -3.54 4.98
CA THR A 115 12.62 -2.24 5.64
C THR A 115 13.35 -2.37 6.98
N GLY A 116 12.96 -3.35 7.81
CA GLY A 116 13.64 -3.57 9.08
C GLY A 116 15.10 -3.99 8.90
N TRP A 117 15.39 -4.85 7.91
CA TRP A 117 16.78 -5.20 7.60
C TRP A 117 17.59 -3.99 7.16
N LEU A 118 17.03 -3.15 6.28
CA LEU A 118 17.65 -1.93 5.79
C LEU A 118 17.92 -0.92 6.93
N VAL A 119 16.94 -0.70 7.80
CA VAL A 119 17.11 0.13 9.02
C VAL A 119 18.19 -0.43 9.94
N GLY A 120 18.18 -1.74 10.17
CA GLY A 120 19.18 -2.41 11.00
C GLY A 120 20.58 -2.29 10.45
N LYS A 121 20.74 -2.37 9.12
CA LYS A 121 22.02 -2.20 8.43
C LYS A 121 22.44 -0.73 8.40
N ALA A 122 21.55 0.18 8.04
CA ALA A 122 21.83 1.63 7.95
C ALA A 122 22.21 2.24 9.30
N SER A 123 21.60 1.78 10.38
CA SER A 123 21.90 2.24 11.73
C SER A 123 23.07 1.51 12.41
N HIS A 124 23.69 0.54 11.75
CA HIS A 124 24.64 -0.42 12.34
C HIS A 124 24.11 -1.14 13.60
N ASN A 125 22.78 -1.25 13.72
CA ASN A 125 22.11 -1.83 14.86
C ASN A 125 21.01 -2.83 14.45
N LYS A 126 21.37 -4.09 14.31
CA LYS A 126 20.45 -5.17 13.91
C LYS A 126 19.22 -5.26 14.82
N LYS A 127 19.39 -4.94 16.13
CA LYS A 127 18.28 -4.98 17.10
C LYS A 127 17.26 -3.86 16.84
N LEU A 128 17.72 -2.70 16.39
CA LEU A 128 16.82 -1.63 15.95
C LEU A 128 16.02 -2.06 14.70
N GLY A 129 16.64 -2.77 13.78
CA GLY A 129 15.95 -3.34 12.63
C GLY A 129 14.84 -4.34 13.04
N ILE A 130 15.10 -5.21 14.02
CA ILE A 130 14.07 -6.11 14.56
C ILE A 130 12.95 -5.32 15.25
N ALA A 131 13.29 -4.28 16.02
CA ALA A 131 12.28 -3.41 16.63
C ALA A 131 11.42 -2.70 15.58
N CYS A 132 12.00 -2.32 14.44
CA CYS A 132 11.28 -1.80 13.27
C CYS A 132 10.30 -2.83 12.72
N ILE A 133 10.74 -4.07 12.45
CA ILE A 133 9.87 -5.18 11.99
C ILE A 133 8.70 -5.38 12.95
N CYS A 134 8.97 -5.37 14.26
CA CYS A 134 7.93 -5.58 15.27
C CYS A 134 6.91 -4.41 15.34
N LEU A 135 7.33 -3.19 15.04
CA LEU A 135 6.48 -2.01 15.13
C LEU A 135 5.64 -1.79 13.87
N LEU A 136 6.20 -2.04 12.69
CA LEU A 136 5.60 -1.71 11.40
C LEU A 136 4.18 -2.26 11.21
N PRO A 137 3.84 -3.52 11.52
CA PRO A 137 2.49 -4.02 11.29
C PRO A 137 1.39 -3.17 11.92
N MET A 138 1.63 -2.57 13.10
CA MET A 138 0.66 -1.74 13.81
C MET A 138 0.48 -0.35 13.20
N MET A 139 1.37 0.05 12.30
CA MET A 139 1.35 1.37 11.68
C MET A 139 0.50 1.42 10.42
N PHE A 140 0.09 0.27 9.89
CA PHE A 140 -0.81 0.24 8.75
C PHE A 140 -2.24 0.61 9.16
N SER A 141 -2.85 1.50 8.38
CA SER A 141 -4.29 1.69 8.42
C SER A 141 -4.94 0.57 7.62
N VAL A 142 -5.57 -0.38 8.30
CA VAL A 142 -6.29 -1.50 7.65
C VAL A 142 -7.75 -1.18 7.39
N TRP A 143 -8.25 -0.09 7.97
CA TRP A 143 -9.61 0.36 7.79
C TRP A 143 -9.73 1.31 6.60
N GLN A 144 -10.81 1.11 5.83
CA GLN A 144 -11.27 2.06 4.82
C GLN A 144 -12.76 1.84 4.57
N ASP A 145 -13.51 2.92 4.36
CA ASP A 145 -14.97 2.84 4.33
C ASP A 145 -15.55 2.50 2.96
N SER A 146 -14.76 2.48 1.90
CA SER A 146 -15.26 2.09 0.60
C SER A 146 -14.15 1.52 -0.31
N THR A 147 -13.89 2.08 -1.38
CA THR A 147 -13.12 1.57 -2.48
C THR A 147 -11.63 1.89 -2.34
N GLY A 148 -10.79 0.90 -2.09
CA GLY A 148 -9.41 1.06 -2.50
C GLY A 148 -8.37 1.36 -1.42
N ASN A 149 -8.35 0.61 -0.32
CA ASN A 149 -7.16 0.59 0.51
C ASN A 149 -6.00 -0.06 -0.25
N SER A 150 -4.90 0.67 -0.43
CA SER A 150 -3.73 0.21 -1.17
C SER A 150 -3.02 -1.00 -0.57
N LEU A 151 -3.39 -1.39 0.66
CA LEU A 151 -2.91 -2.61 1.30
C LEU A 151 -3.45 -3.88 0.62
N TYR A 152 -4.62 -3.81 -0.05
CA TYR A 152 -5.25 -4.99 -0.63
C TYR A 152 -5.95 -4.77 -1.99
N SER A 153 -6.25 -3.52 -2.40
CA SER A 153 -7.10 -3.28 -3.57
C SER A 153 -6.37 -3.22 -4.91
N TYR A 154 -5.13 -2.74 -4.94
CA TYR A 154 -4.43 -2.43 -6.20
C TYR A 154 -3.51 -3.56 -6.69
N GLY A 155 -3.87 -4.82 -6.47
CA GLY A 155 -3.12 -5.95 -7.01
C GLY A 155 -1.63 -5.97 -6.65
N ALA A 156 -1.27 -5.56 -5.43
CA ALA A 156 0.12 -5.40 -4.97
C ALA A 156 0.95 -4.35 -5.73
N LEU A 157 0.33 -3.43 -6.48
CA LEU A 157 1.04 -2.40 -7.25
C LEU A 157 2.00 -1.58 -6.38
N VAL A 158 1.55 -1.15 -5.21
CA VAL A 158 2.34 -0.32 -4.29
C VAL A 158 3.50 -1.10 -3.68
N GLN A 159 3.22 -2.31 -3.25
CA GLN A 159 4.21 -3.20 -2.66
C GLN A 159 5.28 -3.59 -3.67
N SER A 160 4.88 -3.93 -4.89
CA SER A 160 5.83 -4.26 -5.97
C SER A 160 6.63 -3.06 -6.47
N THR A 161 6.17 -1.83 -6.20
CA THR A 161 6.95 -0.61 -6.43
C THR A 161 7.94 -0.38 -5.30
N LEU A 162 7.54 -0.63 -4.05
CA LEU A 162 8.40 -0.41 -2.88
C LEU A 162 9.52 -1.46 -2.79
N LEU A 163 9.25 -2.72 -3.12
CA LEU A 163 10.24 -3.81 -3.02
C LEU A 163 11.55 -3.50 -3.76
N PRO A 164 11.54 -3.16 -5.07
CA PRO A 164 12.78 -2.80 -5.77
C PRO A 164 13.44 -1.55 -5.18
N ALA A 165 12.69 -0.56 -4.67
CA ALA A 165 13.29 0.59 -3.98
C ALA A 165 14.06 0.17 -2.72
N LEU A 166 13.53 -0.75 -1.92
CA LEU A 166 14.21 -1.31 -0.74
C LEU A 166 15.46 -2.12 -1.15
N VAL A 167 15.37 -2.89 -2.23
CA VAL A 167 16.53 -3.62 -2.79
C VAL A 167 17.58 -2.63 -3.29
N ALA A 168 17.19 -1.54 -3.96
CA ALA A 168 18.11 -0.47 -4.36
C ALA A 168 18.82 0.13 -3.14
N GLY A 169 18.09 0.42 -2.06
CA GLY A 169 18.68 0.88 -0.80
C GLY A 169 19.71 -0.10 -0.24
N LEU A 170 19.41 -1.40 -0.20
CA LEU A 170 20.37 -2.43 0.23
C LEU A 170 21.59 -2.51 -0.69
N ALA A 171 21.39 -2.39 -2.00
CA ALA A 171 22.47 -2.40 -2.98
C ALA A 171 23.40 -1.18 -2.80
N VAL A 172 22.84 0.01 -2.53
CA VAL A 172 23.59 1.23 -2.16
C VAL A 172 24.46 0.99 -0.93
N LEU A 173 23.91 0.39 0.14
CA LEU A 173 24.73 0.07 1.33
C LEU A 173 25.77 -1.01 1.06
N ARG A 174 25.48 -1.99 0.21
CA ARG A 174 26.45 -3.01 -0.22
C ARG A 174 27.54 -2.44 -1.12
N LEU A 175 27.22 -1.46 -1.95
CA LEU A 175 28.21 -0.71 -2.73
C LEU A 175 29.24 -0.06 -1.82
N GLN A 176 28.81 0.57 -0.74
CA GLN A 176 29.70 1.16 0.26
C GLN A 176 30.60 0.11 0.95
N ASP A 177 30.04 -1.05 1.31
CA ASP A 177 30.80 -2.10 2.00
C ASP A 177 31.87 -2.73 1.12
N THR A 178 31.60 -2.92 -0.17
CA THR A 178 32.40 -3.79 -1.04
C THR A 178 33.14 -3.06 -2.16
N GLY A 179 32.69 -1.85 -2.52
CA GLY A 179 33.18 -1.09 -3.66
C GLY A 179 32.86 -1.72 -5.04
N HIS A 180 32.12 -2.85 -5.08
CA HIS A 180 31.87 -3.56 -6.34
C HIS A 180 30.80 -2.87 -7.19
N LYS A 181 31.15 -2.48 -8.43
CA LYS A 181 30.26 -1.79 -9.39
C LYS A 181 28.96 -2.54 -9.69
N ARG A 182 28.92 -3.87 -9.54
CA ARG A 182 27.67 -4.67 -9.70
C ARG A 182 26.53 -4.17 -8.80
N TRP A 183 26.85 -3.66 -7.60
CA TRP A 183 25.83 -3.13 -6.70
C TRP A 183 25.32 -1.77 -7.16
N ALA A 184 26.15 -0.96 -7.82
CA ALA A 184 25.68 0.27 -8.46
C ALA A 184 24.72 -0.03 -9.61
N VAL A 185 25.06 -1.03 -10.47
CA VAL A 185 24.18 -1.47 -11.55
C VAL A 185 22.85 -1.99 -11.00
N LEU A 186 22.88 -2.83 -9.96
CA LEU A 186 21.65 -3.32 -9.31
C LEU A 186 20.82 -2.20 -8.73
N ALA A 187 21.44 -1.23 -8.04
CA ALA A 187 20.73 -0.08 -7.47
C ALA A 187 20.04 0.76 -8.55
N GLY A 188 20.74 1.05 -9.64
CA GLY A 188 20.19 1.79 -10.78
C GLY A 188 19.06 1.04 -11.48
N TYR A 189 19.23 -0.26 -11.73
CA TYR A 189 18.19 -1.09 -12.33
C TYR A 189 16.93 -1.18 -11.46
N CYS A 190 17.10 -1.40 -10.15
CA CYS A 190 15.96 -1.45 -9.23
C CYS A 190 15.23 -0.11 -9.12
N ALA A 191 15.96 1.02 -9.16
CA ALA A 191 15.35 2.35 -9.21
C ALA A 191 14.58 2.57 -10.52
N PHE A 192 15.17 2.18 -11.67
CA PHE A 192 14.50 2.18 -12.96
C PHE A 192 13.21 1.35 -12.91
N GLN A 193 13.27 0.10 -12.46
CA GLN A 193 12.11 -0.78 -12.32
C GLN A 193 11.04 -0.18 -11.42
N CYS A 194 11.44 0.37 -10.28
CA CYS A 194 10.55 1.03 -9.32
C CYS A 194 9.73 2.15 -9.99
N CYS A 195 10.41 3.11 -10.63
CA CYS A 195 9.76 4.26 -11.28
C CYS A 195 8.97 3.85 -12.54
N ALA A 196 9.42 2.80 -13.24
CA ALA A 196 8.73 2.23 -14.39
C ALA A 196 7.59 1.27 -14.01
N THR A 197 7.39 1.00 -12.72
CA THR A 197 6.21 0.33 -12.18
C THR A 197 5.13 1.36 -11.85
N PHE A 198 5.47 2.37 -11.08
CA PHE A 198 4.53 3.41 -10.67
C PHE A 198 5.26 4.71 -10.31
N GLU A 199 4.68 5.86 -10.65
CA GLU A 199 5.33 7.18 -10.53
C GLU A 199 5.70 7.56 -9.09
N ILE A 200 5.06 7.01 -8.09
CA ILE A 200 5.47 7.25 -6.70
C ILE A 200 6.93 6.80 -6.45
N GLY A 201 7.44 5.90 -7.29
CA GLY A 201 8.83 5.44 -7.26
C GLY A 201 9.84 6.59 -7.29
N PHE A 202 9.57 7.68 -8.02
CA PHE A 202 10.43 8.86 -8.07
C PHE A 202 10.62 9.55 -6.71
N THR A 203 9.76 9.29 -5.74
CA THR A 203 9.91 9.86 -4.40
C THR A 203 10.88 9.08 -3.51
N TYR A 204 11.25 7.85 -3.90
CA TYR A 204 12.03 6.97 -3.02
C TYR A 204 13.52 7.25 -2.99
N ILE A 205 14.05 8.10 -3.91
CA ILE A 205 15.41 8.61 -3.81
C ILE A 205 15.66 9.30 -2.46
N VAL A 206 14.65 10.03 -1.95
CA VAL A 206 14.80 10.79 -0.70
C VAL A 206 14.99 9.89 0.52
N PRO A 207 14.14 8.89 0.79
CA PRO A 207 14.38 7.95 1.89
C PRO A 207 15.62 7.06 1.68
N ILE A 208 15.96 6.67 0.44
CA ILE A 208 17.20 5.93 0.15
C ILE A 208 18.42 6.79 0.50
N PHE A 209 18.43 8.06 0.12
CA PHE A 209 19.45 9.01 0.52
C PHE A 209 19.53 9.16 2.03
N GLY A 210 18.38 9.29 2.73
CA GLY A 210 18.31 9.38 4.19
C GLY A 210 18.94 8.18 4.88
N LEU A 211 18.65 6.97 4.41
CA LEU A 211 19.24 5.72 4.92
C LEU A 211 20.73 5.58 4.58
N ALA A 212 21.15 6.00 3.40
CA ALA A 212 22.59 6.08 3.04
C ALA A 212 23.33 7.08 3.92
N TRP A 213 22.72 8.21 4.25
CA TRP A 213 23.28 9.20 5.16
C TRP A 213 23.37 8.65 6.60
N LEU A 214 22.34 7.97 7.05
CA LEU A 214 22.35 7.27 8.34
C LEU A 214 23.50 6.25 8.42
N TYR A 215 23.79 5.57 7.31
CA TYR A 215 24.86 4.57 7.21
C TYR A 215 26.26 5.18 7.20
N THR A 216 26.48 6.25 6.40
CA THR A 216 27.80 6.84 6.16
C THR A 216 28.18 7.95 7.14
N ASP A 217 27.21 8.43 7.92
CA ASP A 217 27.32 9.62 8.80
C ASP A 217 27.63 10.94 8.04
N LYS A 218 27.88 10.91 6.74
CA LYS A 218 28.23 12.07 5.90
C LYS A 218 27.29 12.21 4.71
N ALA A 219 26.64 13.36 4.60
CA ALA A 219 25.70 13.65 3.51
C ALA A 219 26.36 13.55 2.12
N ARG A 220 27.65 14.01 2.00
CA ARG A 220 28.39 13.95 0.73
C ARG A 220 28.61 12.51 0.24
N ASP A 221 28.94 11.60 1.16
CA ASP A 221 29.16 10.20 0.81
C ASP A 221 27.82 9.51 0.48
N ALA A 222 26.75 9.82 1.24
CA ALA A 222 25.40 9.38 0.94
C ALA A 222 24.94 9.83 -0.45
N LEU A 223 25.19 11.08 -0.82
CA LEU A 223 24.84 11.62 -2.14
C LEU A 223 25.56 10.85 -3.26
N ARG A 224 26.87 10.61 -3.09
CA ARG A 224 27.65 9.82 -4.08
C ARG A 224 27.11 8.40 -4.24
N LEU A 225 26.75 7.76 -3.14
CA LEU A 225 26.17 6.42 -3.13
C LEU A 225 24.79 6.36 -3.77
N SER A 226 24.02 7.44 -3.71
CA SER A 226 22.69 7.55 -4.31
C SER A 226 22.71 7.85 -5.82
N ILE A 227 23.86 8.22 -6.41
CA ILE A 227 23.99 8.51 -7.85
C ILE A 227 23.41 7.39 -8.73
N PRO A 228 23.70 6.10 -8.50
CA PRO A 228 23.13 5.02 -9.34
C PRO A 228 21.61 4.99 -9.32
N VAL A 229 20.99 5.26 -8.17
CA VAL A 229 19.52 5.37 -8.01
C VAL A 229 19.00 6.53 -8.84
N LEU A 230 19.59 7.71 -8.69
CA LEU A 230 19.24 8.89 -9.46
C LEU A 230 19.35 8.65 -10.98
N VAL A 231 20.41 7.93 -11.43
CA VAL A 231 20.56 7.57 -12.84
C VAL A 231 19.39 6.69 -13.31
N GLY A 232 18.99 5.67 -12.53
CA GLY A 232 17.84 4.82 -12.85
C GLY A 232 16.55 5.62 -12.97
N GLU A 233 16.30 6.54 -12.03
CA GLU A 233 15.14 7.46 -12.06
C GLU A 233 15.18 8.39 -13.27
N CYS A 234 16.34 9.00 -13.57
CA CYS A 234 16.50 9.87 -14.75
C CYS A 234 16.26 9.13 -16.05
N VAL A 235 16.69 7.88 -16.17
CA VAL A 235 16.41 7.05 -17.34
C VAL A 235 14.89 6.84 -17.49
N THR A 236 14.19 6.49 -16.42
CA THR A 236 12.72 6.33 -16.45
C THR A 236 12.03 7.65 -16.78
N LEU A 237 12.51 8.77 -16.22
CA LEU A 237 11.97 10.10 -16.53
C LEU A 237 12.14 10.43 -18.01
N ALA A 238 13.31 10.12 -18.62
CA ALA A 238 13.54 10.33 -20.04
C ALA A 238 12.56 9.53 -20.91
N PHE A 239 12.28 8.27 -20.57
CA PHE A 239 11.26 7.47 -21.25
C PHE A 239 9.84 8.05 -21.08
N ASN A 240 9.49 8.51 -19.88
CA ASN A 240 8.20 9.17 -19.65
C ASN A 240 8.04 10.46 -20.47
N LEU A 241 9.09 11.27 -20.53
CA LEU A 241 9.08 12.50 -21.37
C LEU A 241 8.99 12.14 -22.85
N GLY A 242 9.68 11.10 -23.30
CA GLY A 242 9.59 10.58 -24.67
C GLY A 242 8.18 10.10 -25.00
N ALA A 243 7.55 9.32 -24.11
CA ALA A 243 6.18 8.85 -24.30
C ALA A 243 5.17 10.02 -24.40
N ARG A 244 5.33 11.06 -23.58
CA ARG A 244 4.51 12.28 -23.64
C ARG A 244 4.72 13.06 -24.94
N LEU A 245 5.97 13.18 -25.38
CA LEU A 245 6.29 13.84 -26.64
C LEU A 245 5.61 13.13 -27.81
N VAL A 246 5.70 11.80 -27.87
CA VAL A 246 5.03 10.98 -28.89
C VAL A 246 3.52 11.23 -28.87
N ASN A 247 2.90 11.17 -27.70
CA ASN A 247 1.46 11.41 -27.56
C ASN A 247 1.08 12.83 -28.01
N THR A 248 1.84 13.85 -27.64
CA THR A 248 1.60 15.24 -28.09
C THR A 248 1.75 15.39 -29.60
N LEU A 249 2.75 14.73 -30.20
CA LEU A 249 2.92 14.75 -31.67
C LEU A 249 1.79 14.03 -32.40
N GLN A 250 1.18 13.00 -31.80
CA GLN A 250 -0.02 12.35 -32.31
C GLN A 250 -1.24 13.27 -32.20
N GLU A 251 -1.43 13.96 -31.07
CA GLU A 251 -2.49 14.97 -30.89
C GLU A 251 -2.40 16.09 -31.93
N MET A 252 -1.18 16.48 -32.28
CA MET A 252 -0.91 17.51 -33.34
C MET A 252 -1.05 16.96 -34.76
N GLY A 253 -1.30 15.69 -34.97
CA GLY A 253 -1.35 15.03 -36.29
C GLY A 253 0.00 14.92 -37.00
N VAL A 254 1.12 15.13 -36.28
CA VAL A 254 2.48 15.01 -36.85
C VAL A 254 2.91 13.55 -36.93
N LEU A 255 2.51 12.72 -35.97
CA LEU A 255 2.73 11.27 -35.97
C LEU A 255 1.41 10.54 -36.17
N ALA A 256 1.47 9.44 -36.91
CA ALA A 256 0.34 8.54 -37.09
C ALA A 256 0.00 7.83 -35.77
N GLY A 257 -1.29 7.63 -35.50
CA GLY A 257 -1.82 6.98 -34.32
C GLY A 257 -2.77 7.90 -33.54
N ASP A 258 -3.66 7.30 -32.79
CA ASP A 258 -4.63 8.03 -31.97
C ASP A 258 -4.00 8.44 -30.65
N ALA A 259 -3.96 9.74 -30.42
CA ALA A 259 -3.55 10.29 -29.12
C ALA A 259 -4.57 9.90 -28.05
N GLN A 260 -4.08 9.36 -26.96
CA GLN A 260 -4.93 9.03 -25.80
C GLN A 260 -4.95 10.20 -24.81
N PRO A 261 -6.11 10.53 -24.23
CA PRO A 261 -6.16 11.58 -23.21
C PRO A 261 -5.25 11.22 -22.04
N ILE A 262 -4.28 12.09 -21.76
CA ILE A 262 -3.37 11.93 -20.62
C ILE A 262 -4.13 12.24 -19.34
N GLY A 263 -4.75 11.23 -18.75
CA GLY A 263 -5.56 11.41 -17.55
C GLY A 263 -4.73 11.89 -16.36
N GLY A 264 -5.09 13.04 -15.79
CA GLY A 264 -4.66 13.50 -14.48
C GLY A 264 -3.17 13.89 -14.31
N VAL A 265 -2.45 14.17 -15.41
CA VAL A 265 -0.99 14.30 -15.39
C VAL A 265 -0.49 15.75 -15.45
N SER A 266 -1.35 16.73 -15.70
CA SER A 266 -0.94 18.13 -15.61
C SER A 266 -0.96 18.57 -14.16
N PRO A 267 0.20 18.91 -13.56
CA PRO A 267 0.23 19.34 -12.15
C PRO A 267 -0.52 20.68 -12.02
N ASN A 268 -1.34 20.79 -11.00
CA ASN A 268 -1.95 22.05 -10.59
C ASN A 268 -1.14 22.65 -9.44
N PHE A 269 -0.70 23.89 -9.62
CA PHE A 269 0.10 24.63 -8.64
C PHE A 269 -0.71 25.63 -7.83
N ASP A 270 -2.03 25.43 -7.67
CA ASP A 270 -2.81 26.14 -6.67
C ASP A 270 -2.32 25.74 -5.29
N ILE A 271 -1.47 26.59 -4.68
CA ILE A 271 -0.76 26.30 -3.45
C ILE A 271 -1.72 25.90 -2.29
N PRO A 272 -2.82 26.63 -2.02
CA PRO A 272 -3.82 26.21 -1.03
C PRO A 272 -4.40 24.83 -1.30
N ALA A 273 -4.80 24.52 -2.53
CA ALA A 273 -5.35 23.23 -2.91
C ALA A 273 -4.30 22.12 -2.77
N VAL A 274 -3.07 22.35 -3.23
CA VAL A 274 -1.94 21.42 -3.07
C VAL A 274 -1.68 21.10 -1.61
N LEU A 275 -1.55 22.11 -0.76
CA LEU A 275 -1.25 21.91 0.67
C LEU A 275 -2.39 21.20 1.41
N LYS A 276 -3.63 21.53 1.09
CA LYS A 276 -4.82 20.85 1.66
C LYS A 276 -4.82 19.38 1.28
N THR A 277 -4.71 19.08 -0.01
CA THR A 277 -4.74 17.70 -0.55
C THR A 277 -3.56 16.89 -0.03
N TRP A 278 -2.36 17.48 0.01
CA TRP A 278 -1.17 16.89 0.59
C TRP A 278 -1.36 16.52 2.07
N ALA A 279 -1.92 17.43 2.88
CA ALA A 279 -2.18 17.19 4.30
C ALA A 279 -3.24 16.09 4.51
N MET A 280 -4.32 16.10 3.70
CA MET A 280 -5.35 15.05 3.72
C MET A 280 -4.75 13.69 3.39
N GLN A 281 -3.94 13.61 2.32
CA GLN A 281 -3.27 12.37 1.94
C GLN A 281 -2.34 11.87 3.06
N MET A 282 -1.48 12.73 3.62
CA MET A 282 -0.61 12.34 4.74
C MET A 282 -1.40 11.82 5.94
N SER A 283 -2.58 12.38 6.23
CA SER A 283 -3.39 11.95 7.37
C SER A 283 -3.84 10.50 7.24
N ALA A 284 -4.07 10.03 6.01
CA ALA A 284 -4.48 8.67 5.73
C ALA A 284 -3.41 7.61 6.06
N GLY A 285 -2.14 7.99 6.05
CA GLY A 285 -1.02 7.12 6.44
C GLY A 285 -0.99 6.75 7.92
N PHE A 286 -1.74 7.45 8.78
CA PHE A 286 -1.73 7.19 10.22
C PHE A 286 -2.72 6.09 10.62
N PRO A 287 -2.32 5.14 11.50
CA PRO A 287 -3.12 3.96 11.82
C PRO A 287 -4.45 4.27 12.53
N LEU A 288 -4.59 5.45 13.12
CA LEU A 288 -5.79 5.86 13.87
C LEU A 288 -6.55 7.02 13.19
N ASN A 289 -6.27 7.28 11.89
CA ASN A 289 -6.93 8.36 11.17
C ASN A 289 -8.46 8.25 11.22
N ALA A 290 -9.00 7.07 11.06
CA ALA A 290 -10.42 6.79 11.11
C ALA A 290 -11.08 7.08 12.46
N LEU A 291 -10.35 6.98 13.57
CA LEU A 291 -10.83 7.31 14.91
C LEU A 291 -11.17 8.81 15.04
N PHE A 292 -10.35 9.65 14.41
CA PHE A 292 -10.56 11.11 14.42
C PHE A 292 -11.64 11.56 13.44
N ALA A 293 -12.02 10.71 12.51
CA ALA A 293 -13.07 11.00 11.53
C ALA A 293 -14.50 10.90 12.09
N GLY A 294 -14.68 10.37 13.28
CA GLY A 294 -15.95 10.40 14.04
C GLY A 294 -17.09 9.52 13.51
N LYS A 295 -16.90 8.81 12.40
CA LYS A 295 -17.96 7.97 11.78
C LYS A 295 -17.77 6.48 11.99
N VAL A 296 -16.63 6.04 12.50
CA VAL A 296 -16.34 4.61 12.66
C VAL A 296 -16.76 4.17 14.06
N ARG A 297 -17.77 3.33 14.09
CA ARG A 297 -18.11 2.62 15.31
C ARG A 297 -17.30 1.34 15.38
N PRO A 298 -16.54 1.09 16.47
CA PRO A 298 -15.93 -0.20 16.63
C PRO A 298 -17.03 -1.26 16.67
N GLY A 299 -16.90 -2.27 15.84
CA GLY A 299 -17.76 -3.44 15.90
C GLY A 299 -17.49 -4.28 17.16
N THR A 300 -18.04 -5.48 17.21
CA THR A 300 -17.80 -6.42 18.31
C THR A 300 -16.32 -6.74 18.44
N ILE A 301 -15.78 -6.55 19.63
CA ILE A 301 -14.41 -6.95 19.99
C ILE A 301 -14.45 -8.42 20.43
N TYR A 302 -13.70 -9.27 19.77
CA TYR A 302 -13.58 -10.68 20.12
C TYR A 302 -12.32 -10.92 20.97
N PRO A 303 -12.32 -11.94 21.84
CA PRO A 303 -11.14 -12.30 22.62
C PRO A 303 -9.89 -12.53 21.76
N VAL A 304 -10.08 -13.02 20.54
CA VAL A 304 -9.00 -13.21 19.54
C VAL A 304 -8.36 -11.91 19.11
N ASP A 305 -9.08 -10.80 19.06
CA ASP A 305 -8.53 -9.49 18.73
C ASP A 305 -7.64 -8.97 19.86
N ILE A 306 -8.07 -9.20 21.10
CA ILE A 306 -7.29 -8.84 22.30
C ILE A 306 -5.99 -9.65 22.32
N LEU A 307 -6.06 -10.97 22.10
CA LEU A 307 -4.87 -11.82 22.03
C LEU A 307 -3.91 -11.34 20.95
N CYS A 308 -4.41 -11.08 19.74
CA CYS A 308 -3.61 -10.58 18.63
C CYS A 308 -2.95 -9.24 19.00
N GLY A 309 -3.70 -8.28 19.54
CA GLY A 309 -3.20 -6.99 19.97
C GLY A 309 -2.11 -7.09 21.03
N VAL A 310 -2.31 -7.90 22.06
CA VAL A 310 -1.33 -8.12 23.13
C VAL A 310 -0.05 -8.77 22.59
N MET A 311 -0.15 -9.73 21.67
CA MET A 311 1.02 -10.43 21.12
C MET A 311 1.84 -9.52 20.20
N VAL A 312 1.19 -8.77 19.31
CA VAL A 312 1.88 -7.81 18.41
C VAL A 312 2.53 -6.69 19.21
N ALA A 313 1.78 -6.04 20.10
CA ALA A 313 2.28 -4.97 20.94
C ALA A 313 3.36 -5.46 21.91
N GLY A 314 3.16 -6.64 22.51
CA GLY A 314 4.12 -7.27 23.41
C GLY A 314 5.45 -7.55 22.72
N ALA A 315 5.45 -8.03 21.48
CA ALA A 315 6.67 -8.25 20.70
C ALA A 315 7.39 -6.92 20.42
N ALA A 316 6.67 -5.88 19.99
CA ALA A 316 7.25 -4.56 19.75
C ALA A 316 7.85 -3.93 21.01
N VAL A 317 7.11 -3.97 22.11
CA VAL A 317 7.59 -3.43 23.41
C VAL A 317 8.75 -4.25 23.96
N ALA A 318 8.72 -5.59 23.81
CA ALA A 318 9.84 -6.45 24.20
C ALA A 318 11.11 -6.13 23.40
N ALA A 319 10.98 -5.92 22.07
CA ALA A 319 12.10 -5.49 21.24
C ALA A 319 12.65 -4.12 21.66
N LEU A 320 11.78 -3.12 21.89
CA LEU A 320 12.17 -1.79 22.36
C LEU A 320 12.83 -1.82 23.75
N ALA A 321 12.27 -2.60 24.68
CA ALA A 321 12.82 -2.76 26.04
C ALA A 321 14.21 -3.42 26.01
N ALA A 322 14.45 -4.31 25.06
CA ALA A 322 15.69 -5.05 24.89
C ALA A 322 16.80 -4.22 24.19
N LEU A 323 16.47 -3.08 23.58
CA LEU A 323 17.46 -2.17 22.98
C LEU A 323 18.34 -1.57 24.10
N ARG A 324 19.57 -2.06 24.22
CA ARG A 324 20.55 -1.50 25.19
C ARG A 324 21.18 -0.24 24.63
N GLU A 325 21.66 -0.33 23.41
CA GLU A 325 22.27 0.77 22.68
C GLU A 325 21.22 1.47 21.84
N LEU A 326 20.96 2.71 22.14
CA LEU A 326 20.06 3.57 21.39
C LEU A 326 20.85 4.37 20.35
N PRO A 327 20.32 4.52 19.11
CA PRO A 327 20.92 5.38 18.11
C PRO A 327 21.29 6.75 18.71
N ASN A 328 22.38 7.36 18.29
CA ASN A 328 22.70 8.72 18.74
C ASN A 328 21.65 9.74 18.27
N ARG A 329 21.71 10.99 18.72
CA ARG A 329 20.69 12.00 18.39
C ARG A 329 20.60 12.27 16.89
N LYS A 330 21.75 12.32 16.20
CA LYS A 330 21.83 12.55 14.77
C LYS A 330 21.21 11.37 14.00
N GLN A 331 21.58 10.15 14.34
CA GLN A 331 21.01 8.95 13.74
C GLN A 331 19.50 8.86 13.95
N ASN A 332 19.04 9.21 15.15
CA ASN A 332 17.60 9.21 15.45
C ASN A 332 16.84 10.29 14.67
N LEU A 333 17.44 11.48 14.51
CA LEU A 333 16.88 12.55 13.67
C LEU A 333 16.83 12.12 12.20
N LEU A 334 17.90 11.52 11.67
CA LEU A 334 17.92 11.02 10.29
C LEU A 334 16.88 9.94 10.06
N LEU A 335 16.67 9.02 11.01
CA LEU A 335 15.61 8.02 10.94
C LEU A 335 14.22 8.68 10.91
N PHE A 336 13.99 9.69 11.76
CA PHE A 336 12.74 10.46 11.76
C PHE A 336 12.51 11.19 10.42
N LEU A 337 13.53 11.88 9.92
CA LEU A 337 13.45 12.61 8.65
C LEU A 337 13.26 11.67 7.45
N THR A 338 13.86 10.48 7.48
CA THR A 338 13.63 9.44 6.47
C THR A 338 12.18 8.99 6.49
N GLY A 339 11.61 8.76 7.68
CA GLY A 339 10.19 8.42 7.83
C GLY A 339 9.28 9.58 7.36
N LEU A 340 9.60 10.80 7.70
CA LEU A 340 8.88 11.98 7.24
C LEU A 340 8.92 12.12 5.71
N ALA A 341 10.05 11.82 5.08
CA ALA A 341 10.17 11.81 3.63
C ALA A 341 9.28 10.72 2.97
N MET A 342 9.25 9.52 3.56
CA MET A 342 8.36 8.44 3.09
C MET A 342 6.88 8.77 3.26
N LEU A 343 6.52 9.54 4.28
CA LEU A 343 5.16 10.01 4.48
C LEU A 343 4.81 11.15 3.52
N SER A 344 5.68 12.15 3.40
CA SER A 344 5.31 13.44 2.77
C SER A 344 5.57 13.48 1.26
N ALA A 345 6.61 12.81 0.74
CA ALA A 345 6.97 12.95 -0.66
C ALA A 345 5.97 12.24 -1.62
N PRO A 346 5.50 11.01 -1.35
CA PRO A 346 4.42 10.41 -2.14
C PRO A 346 3.10 11.20 -2.04
N SER A 347 2.75 11.68 -0.85
CA SER A 347 1.56 12.51 -0.63
C SER A 347 1.61 13.81 -1.43
N LEU A 348 2.79 14.40 -1.63
CA LEU A 348 2.94 15.61 -2.42
C LEU A 348 2.62 15.38 -3.90
N LEU A 349 2.95 14.22 -4.46
CA LEU A 349 2.55 13.88 -5.83
C LEU A 349 1.03 13.85 -5.99
N ILE A 350 0.33 13.31 -4.99
CA ILE A 350 -1.15 13.32 -4.95
C ILE A 350 -1.64 14.76 -4.80
N GLY A 351 -1.01 15.55 -3.94
CA GLY A 351 -1.33 16.97 -3.74
C GLY A 351 -1.24 17.80 -5.02
N LEU A 352 -0.31 17.48 -5.92
CA LEU A 352 -0.12 18.16 -7.20
C LEU A 352 -1.14 17.76 -8.27
N SER A 353 -1.88 16.68 -8.08
CA SER A 353 -2.83 16.17 -9.07
C SER A 353 -4.19 16.89 -8.99
N PRO A 354 -4.67 17.54 -10.08
CA PRO A 354 -5.97 18.21 -10.09
C PRO A 354 -7.13 17.26 -9.81
N LYS A 355 -7.01 15.98 -10.20
CA LYS A 355 -8.01 14.94 -9.91
C LYS A 355 -8.29 14.84 -8.41
N TYR A 356 -7.23 14.79 -7.59
CA TYR A 356 -7.37 14.58 -6.13
C TYR A 356 -7.61 15.85 -5.32
N GLN A 357 -7.51 17.01 -5.97
CA GLN A 357 -7.91 18.30 -5.39
C GLN A 357 -9.43 18.50 -5.44
N GLN A 358 -10.15 17.71 -6.24
CA GLN A 358 -11.60 17.76 -6.35
C GLN A 358 -12.26 17.19 -5.08
N ALA A 359 -13.43 17.75 -4.73
CA ALA A 359 -14.20 17.29 -3.59
C ALA A 359 -14.62 15.81 -3.77
N GLY A 360 -14.50 15.03 -2.69
CA GLY A 360 -14.91 13.63 -2.68
C GLY A 360 -13.85 12.62 -3.18
N GLN A 361 -12.74 13.06 -3.77
CA GLN A 361 -11.70 12.14 -4.25
C GLN A 361 -10.83 11.60 -3.11
N ILE A 362 -10.40 12.46 -2.19
CA ILE A 362 -9.72 12.09 -0.92
C ILE A 362 -10.25 12.99 0.20
N ASP A 363 -10.17 12.53 1.41
CA ASP A 363 -10.51 13.29 2.61
C ASP A 363 -9.54 13.02 3.77
N TRP A 364 -9.82 13.56 4.96
CA TRP A 364 -8.99 13.36 6.15
C TRP A 364 -8.99 11.92 6.67
N ARG A 365 -9.89 11.08 6.20
CA ARG A 365 -10.08 9.70 6.64
C ARG A 365 -9.45 8.69 5.70
N HIS A 366 -9.62 8.91 4.40
CA HIS A 366 -9.10 8.01 3.38
C HIS A 366 -8.21 8.79 2.40
N GLY A 367 -7.08 8.16 2.11
CA GLY A 367 -6.14 8.61 1.09
C GLY A 367 -6.28 7.78 -0.18
N TYR A 368 -5.29 7.93 -1.02
CA TYR A 368 -5.17 7.19 -2.26
C TYR A 368 -3.99 6.19 -2.20
N ILE A 369 -3.62 5.62 -3.31
CA ILE A 369 -2.58 4.57 -3.47
C ILE A 369 -1.34 4.70 -2.56
N PRO A 370 -0.73 5.88 -2.31
CA PRO A 370 0.46 5.97 -1.47
C PRO A 370 0.29 5.58 0.00
N GLN A 371 -0.93 5.47 0.51
CA GLN A 371 -1.23 5.24 1.93
C GLN A 371 -0.41 4.09 2.55
N THR A 372 -0.22 3.00 1.84
CA THR A 372 0.60 1.87 2.33
C THR A 372 2.06 2.28 2.55
N VAL A 373 2.66 3.05 1.63
CA VAL A 373 4.05 3.55 1.77
C VAL A 373 4.15 4.57 2.89
N GLU A 374 3.15 5.44 3.00
CA GLU A 374 3.04 6.44 4.07
C GLU A 374 3.04 5.78 5.44
N SER A 375 2.41 4.61 5.58
CA SER A 375 2.42 3.83 6.84
C SER A 375 3.83 3.37 7.24
N TYR A 376 4.69 3.02 6.27
CA TYR A 376 6.11 2.76 6.57
C TYR A 376 6.81 4.03 7.10
N GLY A 377 6.51 5.19 6.49
CA GLY A 377 7.00 6.48 6.95
C GLY A 377 6.59 6.77 8.38
N VAL A 378 5.30 6.61 8.71
CA VAL A 378 4.78 6.73 10.09
C VAL A 378 5.48 5.76 11.02
N GLY A 379 5.73 4.52 10.60
CA GLY A 379 6.43 3.51 11.40
C GLY A 379 7.87 3.91 11.75
N LEU A 380 8.62 4.47 10.80
CA LEU A 380 9.97 4.96 11.06
C LEU A 380 9.98 6.19 11.98
N MET A 381 9.03 7.12 11.81
CA MET A 381 8.86 8.27 12.70
C MET A 381 8.49 7.81 14.12
N ALA A 382 7.55 6.86 14.25
CA ALA A 382 7.14 6.30 15.54
C ALA A 382 8.31 5.60 16.23
N LEU A 383 9.11 4.81 15.50
CA LEU A 383 10.32 4.17 16.03
C LEU A 383 11.31 5.21 16.57
N ALA A 384 11.56 6.28 15.80
CA ALA A 384 12.46 7.36 16.23
C ALA A 384 11.94 8.09 17.48
N LEU A 385 10.64 8.37 17.55
CA LEU A 385 10.01 9.01 18.71
C LEU A 385 10.04 8.08 19.95
N LEU A 386 9.79 6.79 19.79
CA LEU A 386 9.90 5.80 20.88
C LEU A 386 11.33 5.68 21.39
N VAL A 387 12.32 5.69 20.50
CA VAL A 387 13.75 5.73 20.87
C VAL A 387 14.07 6.99 21.66
N LEU A 388 13.54 8.14 21.23
CA LEU A 388 13.73 9.42 21.95
C LEU A 388 13.06 9.36 23.33
N LEU A 389 11.85 8.87 23.43
CA LEU A 389 11.14 8.66 24.70
C LEU A 389 11.93 7.76 25.65
N LEU A 390 12.42 6.62 25.15
CA LEU A 390 13.23 5.68 25.94
C LEU A 390 14.54 6.34 26.42
N ARG A 391 15.20 7.11 25.56
CA ARG A 391 16.41 7.85 25.92
C ARG A 391 16.12 8.86 27.04
N TRP A 392 15.05 9.64 26.89
CA TRP A 392 14.62 10.62 27.89
C TRP A 392 14.25 9.93 29.21
N ALA A 393 13.44 8.87 29.15
CA ALA A 393 13.02 8.13 30.35
C ALA A 393 14.21 7.51 31.10
N ARG A 394 15.15 6.89 30.36
CA ARG A 394 16.36 6.28 30.95
C ARG A 394 17.30 7.29 31.60
N SER A 395 17.24 8.57 31.25
CA SER A 395 18.02 9.63 31.89
C SER A 395 17.45 10.10 33.22
N LYS A 396 16.27 9.65 33.62
CA LYS A 396 15.56 10.10 34.81
C LYS A 396 15.82 9.18 36.01
N THR A 397 15.86 9.73 37.19
CA THR A 397 16.07 9.00 38.45
C THR A 397 14.95 8.02 38.80
N TRP A 398 13.73 8.31 38.35
CA TRP A 398 12.56 7.43 38.55
C TRP A 398 12.54 6.21 37.63
N TRP A 399 13.37 6.16 36.57
CA TRP A 399 13.35 5.10 35.56
C TRP A 399 13.40 3.68 36.13
N PRO A 400 14.30 3.33 37.08
CA PRO A 400 14.36 1.97 37.59
C PRO A 400 13.05 1.47 38.24
N LYS A 401 12.28 2.42 38.83
CA LYS A 401 11.03 2.12 39.55
C LYS A 401 9.82 2.09 38.57
N SER A 402 9.81 2.96 37.56
CA SER A 402 8.61 3.18 36.71
C SER A 402 8.72 2.56 35.31
N ARG A 403 9.84 1.95 34.96
CA ARG A 403 10.03 1.35 33.62
C ARG A 403 8.97 0.28 33.28
N ALA A 404 8.54 -0.51 34.26
CA ALA A 404 7.52 -1.51 34.06
C ALA A 404 6.17 -0.88 33.72
N VAL A 405 5.83 0.22 34.39
CA VAL A 405 4.61 1.00 34.13
C VAL A 405 4.64 1.58 32.72
N LEU A 406 5.75 2.19 32.30
CA LEU A 406 5.89 2.74 30.96
C LEU A 406 5.71 1.65 29.89
N TYR A 407 6.37 0.49 30.05
CA TYR A 407 6.22 -0.62 29.09
C TYR A 407 4.81 -1.19 29.08
N CYS A 408 4.15 -1.27 30.25
CA CYS A 408 2.74 -1.68 30.33
C CYS A 408 1.85 -0.68 29.58
N LEU A 409 1.99 0.62 29.80
CA LEU A 409 1.22 1.65 29.11
C LEU A 409 1.44 1.62 27.59
N LEU A 410 2.68 1.46 27.13
CA LEU A 410 2.99 1.30 25.72
C LEU A 410 2.32 0.05 25.13
N THR A 411 2.39 -1.09 25.87
CA THR A 411 1.73 -2.33 25.41
C THR A 411 0.22 -2.15 25.32
N VAL A 412 -0.40 -1.55 26.32
CA VAL A 412 -1.86 -1.31 26.34
C VAL A 412 -2.27 -0.37 25.21
N GLY A 413 -1.55 0.75 25.02
CA GLY A 413 -1.86 1.70 23.94
C GLY A 413 -1.72 1.06 22.54
N MET A 414 -0.60 0.36 22.28
CA MET A 414 -0.37 -0.33 21.02
C MET A 414 -1.37 -1.48 20.79
N ALA A 415 -1.65 -2.28 21.81
CA ALA A 415 -2.65 -3.34 21.73
C ALA A 415 -4.05 -2.77 21.47
N GLY A 416 -4.40 -1.68 22.16
CA GLY A 416 -5.66 -0.96 21.93
C GLY A 416 -5.82 -0.49 20.46
N THR A 417 -4.74 0.01 19.84
CA THR A 417 -4.73 0.38 18.42
C THR A 417 -5.06 -0.83 17.53
N VAL A 418 -4.39 -1.95 17.74
CA VAL A 418 -4.62 -3.19 16.96
C VAL A 418 -6.05 -3.70 17.14
N VAL A 419 -6.52 -3.79 18.39
CA VAL A 419 -7.87 -4.27 18.73
C VAL A 419 -8.93 -3.39 18.07
N TRP A 420 -8.77 -2.08 18.22
CA TRP A 420 -9.72 -1.11 17.65
C TRP A 420 -9.75 -1.20 16.11
N GLN A 421 -8.59 -1.24 15.46
CA GLN A 421 -8.54 -1.34 14.01
C GLN A 421 -9.19 -2.63 13.49
N ARG A 422 -8.93 -3.78 14.13
CA ARG A 422 -9.56 -5.05 13.74
C ARG A 422 -11.07 -5.01 13.89
N ALA A 423 -11.58 -4.48 15.01
CA ALA A 423 -13.00 -4.40 15.26
C ALA A 423 -13.69 -3.43 14.29
N ALA A 424 -13.10 -2.25 14.07
CA ALA A 424 -13.62 -1.24 13.14
C ALA A 424 -13.63 -1.74 11.69
N THR A 425 -12.52 -2.36 11.24
CA THR A 425 -12.39 -2.92 9.89
C THR A 425 -13.41 -4.03 9.64
N ARG A 426 -13.59 -4.94 10.60
CA ARG A 426 -14.58 -6.01 10.47
C ARG A 426 -15.99 -5.45 10.35
N SER A 427 -16.34 -4.42 11.13
CA SER A 427 -17.64 -3.78 11.06
C SER A 427 -17.88 -3.11 9.70
N ALA A 428 -16.89 -2.34 9.23
CA ALA A 428 -16.99 -1.66 7.95
C ALA A 428 -17.11 -2.66 6.78
N TYR A 429 -16.33 -3.73 6.80
CA TYR A 429 -16.37 -4.75 5.76
C TYR A 429 -17.64 -5.63 5.82
N ALA A 430 -18.21 -5.84 6.99
CA ALA A 430 -19.48 -6.55 7.11
C ALA A 430 -20.63 -5.75 6.50
N GLU A 431 -20.63 -4.43 6.68
CA GLU A 431 -21.63 -3.55 6.07
C GLU A 431 -21.45 -3.47 4.54
N GLY A 432 -20.25 -3.13 4.06
CA GLY A 432 -19.96 -3.03 2.63
C GLY A 432 -20.04 -4.38 1.92
N GLY A 433 -19.51 -5.45 2.51
CA GLY A 433 -19.49 -6.78 1.91
C GLY A 433 -20.86 -7.43 1.79
N ARG A 434 -21.81 -7.09 2.66
CA ARG A 434 -23.17 -7.63 2.62
C ARG A 434 -23.88 -7.28 1.31
N ALA A 435 -23.76 -6.04 0.89
CA ALA A 435 -24.37 -5.57 -0.34
C ALA A 435 -23.85 -6.36 -1.56
N TYR A 436 -22.54 -6.52 -1.65
CA TYR A 436 -21.90 -7.28 -2.72
C TYR A 436 -22.28 -8.76 -2.72
N THR A 437 -22.34 -9.37 -1.54
CA THR A 437 -22.72 -10.79 -1.40
C THR A 437 -24.17 -11.00 -1.80
N VAL A 438 -25.09 -10.16 -1.29
CA VAL A 438 -26.52 -10.26 -1.63
C VAL A 438 -26.75 -10.06 -3.12
N PHE A 439 -26.12 -9.05 -3.72
CA PHE A 439 -26.22 -8.81 -5.14
C PHE A 439 -25.70 -10.00 -5.96
N GLY A 440 -24.52 -10.51 -5.63
CA GLY A 440 -23.94 -11.66 -6.31
C GLY A 440 -24.76 -12.95 -6.15
N GLU A 441 -25.30 -13.23 -4.96
CA GLU A 441 -26.18 -14.36 -4.71
C GLU A 441 -27.50 -14.22 -5.50
N THR A 442 -28.02 -13.01 -5.64
CA THR A 442 -29.22 -12.72 -6.38
C THR A 442 -29.03 -12.93 -7.88
N VAL A 443 -27.88 -12.48 -8.42
CA VAL A 443 -27.48 -12.74 -9.81
C VAL A 443 -27.31 -14.25 -10.04
N ALA A 444 -26.58 -14.93 -9.16
CA ALA A 444 -26.34 -16.38 -9.25
C ALA A 444 -27.65 -17.21 -9.12
N ALA A 445 -28.67 -16.67 -8.45
CA ALA A 445 -29.99 -17.28 -8.35
C ALA A 445 -30.88 -17.06 -9.61
N GLY A 446 -30.33 -16.45 -10.67
CA GLY A 446 -31.04 -16.24 -11.94
C GLY A 446 -31.96 -15.02 -11.96
N ALA A 447 -31.76 -14.06 -11.08
CA ALA A 447 -32.54 -12.81 -11.10
C ALA A 447 -32.29 -12.01 -12.41
N ALA A 448 -31.10 -12.11 -12.96
CA ALA A 448 -30.75 -11.55 -14.27
C ALA A 448 -31.58 -12.18 -15.39
N ASP A 449 -31.68 -13.53 -15.40
CA ASP A 449 -32.48 -14.27 -16.37
C ASP A 449 -33.99 -13.93 -16.25
N ALA A 450 -34.46 -13.75 -15.02
CA ALA A 450 -35.85 -13.39 -14.74
C ALA A 450 -36.22 -11.96 -15.18
N ALA A 451 -35.25 -11.04 -15.09
CA ALA A 451 -35.43 -9.64 -15.52
C ALA A 451 -35.43 -9.49 -17.04
N GLY A 452 -34.73 -10.40 -17.78
CA GLY A 452 -34.51 -10.29 -19.22
C GLY A 452 -33.51 -9.19 -19.58
N THR A 453 -33.07 -9.18 -20.84
CA THR A 453 -32.02 -8.27 -21.33
C THR A 453 -32.44 -6.80 -21.43
N GLU A 454 -33.72 -6.50 -21.34
CA GLU A 454 -34.25 -5.13 -21.56
C GLU A 454 -34.65 -4.39 -20.27
N MET A 455 -34.61 -5.08 -19.12
CA MET A 455 -35.07 -4.48 -17.88
C MET A 455 -33.90 -4.10 -16.96
N PRO A 456 -33.70 -2.81 -16.66
CA PRO A 456 -32.63 -2.38 -15.78
C PRO A 456 -32.84 -2.87 -14.35
N VAL A 457 -31.77 -3.24 -13.69
CA VAL A 457 -31.75 -3.56 -12.26
C VAL A 457 -31.44 -2.30 -11.47
N VAL A 458 -32.34 -1.89 -10.60
CA VAL A 458 -32.15 -0.74 -9.73
C VAL A 458 -31.77 -1.21 -8.32
N THR A 459 -30.71 -0.68 -7.79
CA THR A 459 -30.23 -1.00 -6.44
C THR A 459 -29.66 0.24 -5.75
N ASP A 460 -29.94 0.38 -4.46
CA ASP A 460 -29.30 1.38 -3.61
C ASP A 460 -27.82 1.05 -3.33
N TYR A 461 -27.42 -0.17 -3.61
CA TYR A 461 -26.07 -0.67 -3.40
C TYR A 461 -25.24 -0.58 -4.66
N MET A 462 -25.11 0.63 -5.20
CA MET A 462 -24.31 0.77 -6.40
C MET A 462 -22.84 0.48 -6.16
N ILE A 463 -22.43 -0.51 -6.88
CA ILE A 463 -21.05 -0.90 -6.91
C ILE A 463 -20.27 0.12 -7.76
N TRP A 464 -20.74 0.44 -8.97
CA TRP A 464 -20.14 1.45 -9.88
C TRP A 464 -21.12 1.89 -10.96
N GLY A 465 -21.89 2.91 -10.73
CA GLY A 465 -22.81 3.40 -11.75
C GLY A 465 -22.11 3.76 -13.05
N GLY A 466 -22.53 3.11 -14.12
CA GLY A 466 -22.12 3.44 -15.48
C GLY A 466 -20.72 2.97 -15.89
N ASN A 467 -20.12 1.99 -15.16
CA ASN A 467 -18.88 1.35 -15.58
C ASN A 467 -19.16 -0.07 -16.09
N GLU A 468 -19.41 -0.19 -17.38
CA GLU A 468 -19.67 -1.45 -18.07
C GLU A 468 -18.60 -2.54 -17.80
N VAL A 469 -17.33 -2.11 -17.67
CA VAL A 469 -16.22 -3.01 -17.35
C VAL A 469 -16.38 -3.65 -15.97
N ALA A 470 -16.85 -2.89 -15.00
CA ALA A 470 -17.05 -3.35 -13.63
C ALA A 470 -18.24 -4.30 -13.54
N GLU A 471 -19.31 -3.99 -14.26
CA GLU A 471 -20.52 -4.79 -14.33
C GLU A 471 -20.22 -6.14 -14.98
N ASN A 472 -19.57 -6.14 -16.12
CA ASN A 472 -19.16 -7.38 -16.81
C ASN A 472 -18.23 -8.25 -15.94
N ALA A 473 -17.26 -7.66 -15.26
CA ALA A 473 -16.38 -8.40 -14.37
C ALA A 473 -17.12 -9.05 -13.19
N PHE A 474 -18.15 -8.38 -12.67
CA PHE A 474 -18.97 -8.89 -11.59
C PHE A 474 -19.80 -10.09 -12.04
N PHE A 475 -20.43 -10.04 -13.22
CA PHE A 475 -21.18 -11.14 -13.80
C PHE A 475 -20.29 -12.37 -14.07
N LEU A 476 -19.10 -12.15 -14.64
CA LEU A 476 -18.12 -13.22 -14.87
C LEU A 476 -17.73 -13.96 -13.57
N ARG A 477 -17.69 -13.26 -12.45
CA ARG A 477 -17.39 -13.89 -11.16
C ARG A 477 -18.51 -14.80 -10.64
N TYR A 478 -19.77 -14.40 -10.84
CA TYR A 478 -20.91 -15.09 -10.25
C TYR A 478 -21.54 -16.15 -11.18
N GLY A 479 -20.89 -16.48 -12.27
CA GLY A 479 -21.18 -17.70 -13.03
C GLY A 479 -21.85 -17.51 -14.37
N GLU A 480 -21.97 -16.28 -14.85
CA GLU A 480 -22.41 -16.06 -16.21
C GLU A 480 -21.26 -16.27 -17.19
N GLN A 481 -21.48 -17.14 -18.19
CA GLN A 481 -20.43 -17.55 -19.15
C GLN A 481 -20.25 -16.56 -20.31
N ASP A 482 -21.15 -15.60 -20.46
CA ASP A 482 -21.14 -14.65 -21.58
C ASP A 482 -21.59 -13.27 -21.09
N ALA A 483 -20.61 -12.40 -20.81
CA ALA A 483 -20.86 -11.04 -20.35
C ALA A 483 -21.53 -10.17 -21.43
N ASP A 484 -21.33 -10.47 -22.72
CA ASP A 484 -21.93 -9.72 -23.82
C ASP A 484 -23.43 -10.06 -24.02
N ALA A 485 -23.89 -11.21 -23.50
CA ALA A 485 -25.27 -11.66 -23.64
C ALA A 485 -26.22 -10.97 -22.63
N HIS A 486 -25.69 -10.41 -21.53
CA HIS A 486 -26.46 -9.85 -20.44
C HIS A 486 -25.93 -8.46 -20.04
N ALA A 487 -26.13 -7.47 -20.90
CA ALA A 487 -25.86 -6.07 -20.53
C ALA A 487 -26.94 -5.61 -19.53
N LEU A 488 -26.81 -6.04 -18.28
CA LEU A 488 -27.64 -5.52 -17.19
C LEU A 488 -27.26 -4.06 -16.94
N GLN A 489 -28.18 -3.17 -17.21
CA GLN A 489 -28.04 -1.78 -16.80
C GLN A 489 -28.37 -1.71 -15.30
N VAL A 490 -27.36 -1.44 -14.49
CA VAL A 490 -27.54 -1.21 -13.06
C VAL A 490 -27.65 0.28 -12.82
N TRP A 491 -28.80 0.72 -12.32
CA TRP A 491 -29.10 2.12 -12.10
C TRP A 491 -29.22 2.46 -10.61
N ARG A 492 -28.93 3.72 -10.26
CA ARG A 492 -29.21 4.22 -8.90
C ARG A 492 -30.69 4.48 -8.72
N THR A 493 -31.22 4.07 -7.58
CA THR A 493 -32.61 4.37 -7.19
C THR A 493 -32.87 5.88 -7.20
N GLU A 494 -31.91 6.69 -6.83
CA GLU A 494 -32.00 8.16 -6.82
C GLU A 494 -32.23 8.76 -8.23
N ASP A 495 -31.59 8.17 -9.25
CA ASP A 495 -31.61 8.67 -10.61
C ASP A 495 -32.82 8.15 -11.44
N HIS A 496 -33.44 7.03 -11.00
CA HIS A 496 -34.44 6.30 -11.77
C HIS A 496 -35.63 5.84 -10.90
N ALA A 497 -36.02 6.64 -9.91
CA ALA A 497 -37.05 6.30 -8.93
C ALA A 497 -38.44 6.01 -9.56
N ASP A 498 -38.73 6.63 -10.71
CA ASP A 498 -40.02 6.58 -11.37
C ASP A 498 -40.06 5.58 -12.56
N GLU A 499 -38.97 4.91 -12.84
CA GLU A 499 -38.89 4.01 -13.99
C GLU A 499 -39.26 2.57 -13.61
N THR A 500 -39.80 1.82 -14.60
CA THR A 500 -40.09 0.41 -14.42
C THR A 500 -38.75 -0.37 -14.43
N ALA A 501 -38.37 -0.87 -13.28
CA ALA A 501 -37.11 -1.56 -13.08
C ALA A 501 -37.25 -2.69 -12.06
N TYR A 502 -36.34 -3.64 -12.13
CA TYR A 502 -36.22 -4.68 -11.11
C TYR A 502 -35.52 -4.08 -9.89
N ARG A 503 -36.22 -3.99 -8.76
CA ARG A 503 -35.65 -3.45 -7.52
C ARG A 503 -35.15 -4.58 -6.64
N LEU A 504 -33.87 -4.57 -6.35
CA LEU A 504 -33.26 -5.42 -5.35
C LEU A 504 -33.26 -4.67 -4.02
N GLY A 505 -34.07 -5.15 -3.09
CA GLY A 505 -34.24 -4.61 -1.72
C GLY A 505 -33.18 -5.15 -0.74
#